data_958c6d7a06b601bdf233a7a8b3f66553
#
_entry.id   958c6d7a06b601bdf233a7a8b3f66553
#
_cell.length_a   1.000
_cell.length_b   1.000
_cell.length_c   1.000
_cell.angle_alpha   90.00
_cell.angle_beta   90.00
_cell.angle_gamma   90.00
#
_symmetry.space_group_name_H-M   'P 1'
#
loop_
_entity.id
_entity.type
_entity.pdbx_description
1 polymer ?
#
loop_
_entity_poly.entity_id
_entity_poly.type
_entity_poly.pdbx_seq_one_letter_code
_entity_poly.pdbx_strand_id
1 'polypeptide(L)'
;ERKITLEDLWKDYVFSPKSITGFKSMNDGEHYSTIEKTDNHQQIIKYKFINGQKVRTIFNSKDFDIPKINEYEFSQNEKKILFKTEREKIYRYSSKSIYYIYNVFTDKIKKLSDKKVMHATFSHDAEKIAYVQNNNLYIKDLRSQVTKQITNDGEKNKIINGASDWVYEEEFGLVRAFEWSPDGKHIAYYKFNETHVKEFSMDIFRGGLYPSQEVFKYPKAGEENSIVKVYVYNIEEDKHQYIYTEKDYEYYPRIKWTNNADLLVLYGMNRHQNELDFIIANVAANTNSILFTEKDKYYIDIHDNLTFLPENNFIWTSEKNGWNHIYIKDLEGNEIQVTDGKWEVTKLHGINSDEMNIYYTSTEDGSTNRSLFIQNLETDEKKKLNNKIGYNTTSFSKGLKFYMNSYSDANSAPIYTLHKNDGTLLKILEDNSDFRLKMKEFNLSEKELFTIKTEHTEMNAWMIKPPDFDKNKEYPLFMFLYGGPGSQQVKNSFGWTNFYWYQMLAQKGYIIACVDNRGTGGKGAEYKKMTYKELGKYETIDQIEAAKYFGNLNYIDKNR
;
A
#
# COMPACT_ATOMS: atom_id res chain seq x y z
N GLU A 1 -36.50 1.47 -16.26
CA GLU A 1 -35.12 1.27 -15.78
C GLU A 1 -34.31 2.55 -16.03
N ARG A 2 -33.61 3.00 -14.99
CA ARG A 2 -32.86 4.25 -15.02
C ARG A 2 -31.52 4.05 -15.76
N LYS A 3 -31.16 5.02 -16.64
CA LYS A 3 -29.83 5.06 -17.25
C LYS A 3 -28.86 5.84 -16.38
N ILE A 4 -27.60 5.43 -16.39
CA ILE A 4 -26.51 6.11 -15.66
C ILE A 4 -26.16 7.41 -16.40
N THR A 5 -26.03 8.51 -15.64
CA THR A 5 -25.59 9.82 -16.16
C THR A 5 -24.20 10.20 -15.61
N LEU A 6 -23.56 11.19 -16.21
CA LEU A 6 -22.28 11.72 -15.68
C LEU A 6 -22.48 12.40 -14.32
N GLU A 7 -23.64 12.99 -14.10
CA GLU A 7 -24.01 13.60 -12.82
C GLU A 7 -24.08 12.52 -11.71
N ASP A 8 -24.71 11.38 -11.98
CA ASP A 8 -24.77 10.26 -11.04
C ASP A 8 -23.36 9.79 -10.63
N LEU A 9 -22.39 9.80 -11.56
CA LEU A 9 -21.03 9.32 -11.34
C LEU A 9 -20.18 10.35 -10.57
N TRP A 10 -20.19 11.60 -11.02
CA TRP A 10 -19.14 12.57 -10.66
C TRP A 10 -19.63 13.76 -9.84
N LYS A 11 -20.93 14.01 -9.80
CA LYS A 11 -21.54 15.08 -9.02
C LYS A 11 -22.23 14.55 -7.77
N ASP A 12 -23.13 13.58 -7.94
CA ASP A 12 -23.98 13.07 -6.88
C ASP A 12 -23.42 11.82 -6.20
N TYR A 13 -22.37 11.23 -6.76
CA TYR A 13 -21.65 10.04 -6.25
C TYR A 13 -22.60 8.89 -5.87
N VAL A 14 -23.63 8.66 -6.71
CA VAL A 14 -24.68 7.65 -6.49
C VAL A 14 -24.13 6.25 -6.27
N PHE A 15 -22.99 5.95 -6.89
CA PHE A 15 -22.34 4.63 -6.91
C PHE A 15 -21.24 4.46 -5.87
N SER A 16 -21.47 4.98 -4.67
CA SER A 16 -20.52 4.92 -3.56
C SER A 16 -21.06 4.00 -2.46
N PRO A 17 -20.65 2.71 -2.42
CA PRO A 17 -21.03 1.84 -1.31
C PRO A 17 -20.38 2.30 -0.01
N LYS A 18 -20.99 1.93 1.11
CA LYS A 18 -20.43 2.18 2.45
C LYS A 18 -19.14 1.38 2.65
N SER A 19 -18.22 1.93 3.43
CA SER A 19 -16.96 1.29 3.81
C SER A 19 -16.66 1.52 5.29
N ILE A 20 -15.88 0.62 5.88
CA ILE A 20 -15.35 0.80 7.23
C ILE A 20 -14.09 1.67 7.13
N THR A 21 -14.14 2.87 7.69
CA THR A 21 -13.05 3.85 7.57
C THR A 21 -12.22 3.95 8.84
N GLY A 22 -10.90 4.14 8.69
CA GLY A 22 -9.98 4.35 9.80
C GLY A 22 -9.89 3.16 10.76
N PHE A 23 -10.13 1.94 10.27
CA PHE A 23 -10.01 0.72 11.05
C PHE A 23 -8.57 0.53 11.56
N LYS A 24 -8.41 0.42 12.88
CA LYS A 24 -7.13 0.16 13.54
C LYS A 24 -7.31 -0.83 14.68
N SER A 25 -6.53 -1.90 14.68
CA SER A 25 -6.45 -2.78 15.86
C SER A 25 -5.84 -2.03 17.04
N MET A 26 -6.36 -2.29 18.22
CA MET A 26 -5.75 -1.83 19.46
C MET A 26 -4.72 -2.84 19.98
N ASN A 27 -3.85 -2.39 20.89
CA ASN A 27 -2.70 -3.17 21.36
C ASN A 27 -3.07 -4.43 22.12
N ASP A 28 -4.26 -4.45 22.72
CA ASP A 28 -4.77 -5.63 23.42
C ASP A 28 -5.17 -6.78 22.47
N GLY A 29 -5.25 -6.51 21.15
CA GLY A 29 -5.67 -7.49 20.14
C GLY A 29 -7.13 -7.92 20.23
N GLU A 30 -7.87 -7.43 21.22
CA GLU A 30 -9.28 -7.75 21.48
C GLU A 30 -10.23 -6.65 21.00
N HIS A 31 -9.69 -5.45 20.76
CA HIS A 31 -10.45 -4.27 20.37
C HIS A 31 -9.90 -3.64 19.09
N TYR A 32 -10.76 -2.92 18.42
CA TYR A 32 -10.40 -2.06 17.28
C TYR A 32 -11.06 -0.70 17.41
N SER A 33 -10.56 0.27 16.67
CA SER A 33 -11.17 1.59 16.53
C SER A 33 -11.50 1.89 15.08
N THR A 34 -12.48 2.75 14.87
CA THR A 34 -12.85 3.33 13.58
C THR A 34 -13.04 4.82 13.72
N ILE A 35 -12.99 5.54 12.61
CA ILE A 35 -13.42 6.93 12.54
C ILE A 35 -14.80 6.99 11.89
N GLU A 36 -15.80 7.45 12.63
CA GLU A 36 -17.15 7.63 12.15
C GLU A 36 -17.43 9.10 11.88
N LYS A 37 -18.18 9.37 10.83
CA LYS A 37 -18.57 10.72 10.43
C LYS A 37 -20.07 10.87 10.64
N THR A 38 -20.43 11.93 11.30
CA THR A 38 -21.79 12.48 11.29
C THR A 38 -21.78 13.76 10.45
N ASP A 39 -22.93 14.38 10.22
CA ASP A 39 -23.03 15.54 9.32
C ASP A 39 -22.04 16.67 9.64
N ASN A 40 -21.76 16.90 10.92
CA ASN A 40 -20.96 18.03 11.38
C ASN A 40 -19.72 17.67 12.21
N HIS A 41 -19.48 16.40 12.55
CA HIS A 41 -18.35 16.02 13.39
C HIS A 41 -17.83 14.60 13.11
N GLN A 42 -16.69 14.28 13.67
CA GLN A 42 -16.05 12.98 13.56
C GLN A 42 -15.83 12.39 14.96
N GLN A 43 -16.04 11.09 15.09
CA GLN A 43 -15.81 10.35 16.33
C GLN A 43 -14.82 9.22 16.09
N ILE A 44 -13.91 9.02 17.03
CA ILE A 44 -13.11 7.78 17.11
C ILE A 44 -13.77 6.89 18.14
N ILE A 45 -14.20 5.72 17.72
CA ILE A 45 -14.99 4.80 18.54
C ILE A 45 -14.23 3.48 18.70
N LYS A 46 -14.17 2.98 19.94
CA LYS A 46 -13.62 1.68 20.28
C LYS A 46 -14.70 0.60 20.25
N TYR A 47 -14.39 -0.53 19.63
CA TYR A 47 -15.25 -1.70 19.48
C TYR A 47 -14.54 -2.98 19.94
N LYS A 48 -15.31 -4.00 20.30
CA LYS A 48 -14.81 -5.37 20.54
C LYS A 48 -14.77 -6.15 19.24
N PHE A 49 -13.69 -6.92 19.00
CA PHE A 49 -13.64 -7.83 17.86
C PHE A 49 -14.66 -8.96 17.97
N ILE A 50 -14.81 -9.57 19.15
CA ILE A 50 -15.60 -10.79 19.34
C ILE A 50 -17.07 -10.65 18.93
N ASN A 51 -17.63 -9.45 18.98
CA ASN A 51 -19.06 -9.25 18.67
C ASN A 51 -19.35 -7.92 17.98
N GLY A 52 -18.33 -7.10 17.70
CA GLY A 52 -18.47 -5.78 17.09
C GLY A 52 -19.27 -4.78 17.93
N GLN A 53 -19.37 -4.99 19.27
CA GLN A 53 -20.07 -4.04 20.14
C GLN A 53 -19.21 -2.83 20.43
N LYS A 54 -19.83 -1.65 20.40
CA LYS A 54 -19.24 -0.39 20.84
C LYS A 54 -18.91 -0.45 22.33
N VAL A 55 -17.67 -0.11 22.64
CA VAL A 55 -17.21 0.00 24.03
C VAL A 55 -17.35 1.41 24.54
N ARG A 56 -16.78 2.38 23.81
CA ARG A 56 -16.85 3.81 24.13
C ARG A 56 -16.45 4.67 22.94
N THR A 57 -16.84 5.93 22.98
CA THR A 57 -16.22 6.97 22.15
C THR A 57 -14.91 7.39 22.83
N ILE A 58 -13.80 7.32 22.07
CA ILE A 58 -12.47 7.73 22.55
C ILE A 58 -12.28 9.23 22.33
N PHE A 59 -12.76 9.75 21.22
CA PHE A 59 -12.63 11.15 20.83
C PHE A 59 -13.88 11.61 20.05
N ASN A 60 -14.30 12.86 20.31
CA ASN A 60 -15.37 13.51 19.57
C ASN A 60 -14.92 14.92 19.14
N SER A 61 -14.82 15.16 17.84
CA SER A 61 -14.37 16.47 17.34
C SER A 61 -15.34 17.63 17.65
N LYS A 62 -16.59 17.33 18.06
CA LYS A 62 -17.56 18.34 18.49
C LYS A 62 -17.09 19.12 19.71
N ASP A 63 -16.27 18.48 20.55
CA ASP A 63 -15.82 19.03 21.82
C ASP A 63 -14.57 19.92 21.67
N PHE A 64 -14.05 20.05 20.45
CA PHE A 64 -12.80 20.75 20.15
C PHE A 64 -12.89 21.59 18.88
N ASP A 65 -12.23 22.74 18.88
CA ASP A 65 -12.08 23.57 17.68
C ASP A 65 -10.88 23.09 16.85
N ILE A 66 -11.09 22.02 16.08
CA ILE A 66 -10.09 21.45 15.17
C ILE A 66 -10.69 21.23 13.77
N PRO A 67 -9.87 21.36 12.72
CA PRO A 67 -10.29 21.03 11.36
C PRO A 67 -10.62 19.55 11.21
N LYS A 68 -11.27 19.23 10.09
CA LYS A 68 -11.56 17.83 9.71
C LYS A 68 -10.31 16.95 9.80
N ILE A 69 -10.44 15.85 10.51
CA ILE A 69 -9.40 14.82 10.65
C ILE A 69 -9.34 14.03 9.34
N ASN A 70 -8.17 14.00 8.73
CA ASN A 70 -7.89 13.18 7.56
C ASN A 70 -7.44 11.76 7.94
N GLU A 71 -6.56 11.67 8.94
CA GLU A 71 -5.97 10.43 9.46
C GLU A 71 -5.74 10.57 10.97
N TYR A 72 -5.70 9.46 11.69
CA TYR A 72 -5.31 9.42 13.10
C TYR A 72 -4.40 8.24 13.38
N GLU A 73 -3.53 8.37 14.40
CA GLU A 73 -2.60 7.33 14.84
C GLU A 73 -2.49 7.35 16.36
N PHE A 74 -2.57 6.16 16.98
CA PHE A 74 -2.31 6.02 18.41
C PHE A 74 -0.81 5.99 18.68
N SER A 75 -0.40 6.57 19.81
CA SER A 75 0.90 6.26 20.39
C SER A 75 0.98 4.79 20.80
N GLN A 76 2.19 4.22 20.91
CA GLN A 76 2.39 2.82 21.23
C GLN A 76 1.69 2.39 22.54
N ASN A 77 1.58 3.27 23.52
CA ASN A 77 0.86 3.01 24.77
C ASN A 77 -0.62 3.39 24.76
N GLU A 78 -1.16 3.82 23.59
CA GLU A 78 -2.54 4.24 23.36
C GLU A 78 -3.05 5.40 24.25
N LYS A 79 -2.14 6.10 24.93
CA LYS A 79 -2.48 7.24 25.79
C LYS A 79 -2.63 8.55 25.03
N LYS A 80 -2.09 8.60 23.80
CA LYS A 80 -2.13 9.78 22.94
C LYS A 80 -2.61 9.38 21.55
N ILE A 81 -3.23 10.32 20.84
CA ILE A 81 -3.61 10.18 19.44
C ILE A 81 -3.03 11.38 18.68
N LEU A 82 -2.40 11.10 17.55
CA LEU A 82 -1.92 12.07 16.61
C LEU A 82 -2.96 12.22 15.49
N PHE A 83 -3.53 13.40 15.34
CA PHE A 83 -4.46 13.75 14.26
C PHE A 83 -3.74 14.49 13.15
N LYS A 84 -3.98 14.09 11.92
CA LYS A 84 -3.54 14.78 10.72
C LYS A 84 -4.71 15.54 10.09
N THR A 85 -4.55 16.84 9.95
CA THR A 85 -5.58 17.75 9.44
C THR A 85 -5.00 18.66 8.35
N GLU A 86 -5.84 19.42 7.67
CA GLU A 86 -5.44 20.43 6.67
C GLU A 86 -4.38 19.94 5.66
N ARG A 87 -4.60 18.74 5.16
CA ARG A 87 -3.67 18.05 4.25
C ARG A 87 -3.44 18.85 2.96
N GLU A 88 -2.17 19.13 2.67
CA GLU A 88 -1.70 19.71 1.43
C GLU A 88 -0.78 18.70 0.73
N LYS A 89 -1.20 18.20 -0.44
CA LYS A 89 -0.42 17.23 -1.22
C LYS A 89 0.86 17.87 -1.75
N ILE A 90 1.93 17.07 -1.80
CA ILE A 90 3.21 17.41 -2.42
C ILE A 90 3.36 16.60 -3.70
N TYR A 91 3.48 15.27 -3.59
CA TYR A 91 3.51 14.33 -4.71
C TYR A 91 2.34 13.33 -4.60
N ARG A 92 2.50 12.13 -5.12
CA ARG A 92 1.46 11.09 -5.11
C ARG A 92 0.99 10.71 -3.71
N TYR A 93 1.92 10.51 -2.80
CA TYR A 93 1.67 10.03 -1.43
C TYR A 93 2.00 11.05 -0.36
N SER A 94 3.09 11.82 -0.54
CA SER A 94 3.55 12.81 0.42
C SER A 94 2.60 14.00 0.55
N SER A 95 2.55 14.52 1.76
CA SER A 95 1.77 15.70 2.10
C SER A 95 2.32 16.38 3.34
N LYS A 96 2.16 17.68 3.44
CA LYS A 96 2.32 18.43 4.68
C LYS A 96 0.96 18.73 5.30
N SER A 97 0.89 18.76 6.62
CA SER A 97 -0.37 18.86 7.38
C SER A 97 -0.16 19.58 8.70
N ILE A 98 -1.22 20.11 9.25
CA ILE A 98 -1.27 20.50 10.66
C ILE A 98 -1.56 19.24 11.47
N TYR A 99 -0.76 18.99 12.49
CA TYR A 99 -0.94 17.86 13.39
C TYR A 99 -1.38 18.32 14.77
N TYR A 100 -2.30 17.55 15.37
CA TYR A 100 -2.76 17.74 16.74
C TYR A 100 -2.48 16.49 17.56
N ILE A 101 -2.11 16.69 18.82
CA ILE A 101 -1.85 15.63 19.78
C ILE A 101 -2.97 15.68 20.81
N TYR A 102 -3.76 14.63 20.88
CA TYR A 102 -4.82 14.45 21.86
C TYR A 102 -4.38 13.47 22.95
N ASN A 103 -4.57 13.85 24.19
CA ASN A 103 -4.31 12.99 25.34
C ASN A 103 -5.62 12.36 25.81
N VAL A 104 -5.73 11.03 25.70
CA VAL A 104 -6.95 10.25 25.95
C VAL A 104 -7.40 10.29 27.43
N PHE A 105 -6.47 10.53 28.37
CA PHE A 105 -6.76 10.54 29.81
C PHE A 105 -7.14 11.93 30.33
N THR A 106 -6.50 12.96 29.81
CA THR A 106 -6.72 14.33 30.29
C THR A 106 -7.71 15.11 29.46
N ASP A 107 -8.16 14.50 28.36
CA ASP A 107 -9.09 15.10 27.39
C ASP A 107 -8.61 16.47 26.87
N LYS A 108 -7.28 16.57 26.65
CA LYS A 108 -6.63 17.79 26.17
C LYS A 108 -6.03 17.58 24.78
N ILE A 109 -6.18 18.61 23.94
CA ILE A 109 -5.60 18.63 22.59
C ILE A 109 -4.63 19.79 22.44
N LYS A 110 -3.53 19.57 21.71
CA LYS A 110 -2.52 20.60 21.41
C LYS A 110 -2.04 20.45 19.97
N LYS A 111 -1.70 21.55 19.33
CA LYS A 111 -0.96 21.52 18.06
C LYS A 111 0.47 21.02 18.27
N LEU A 112 0.96 20.21 17.34
CA LEU A 112 2.38 19.81 17.27
C LEU A 112 3.25 21.02 16.89
N SER A 113 2.82 21.76 15.86
CA SER A 113 3.48 22.94 15.30
C SER A 113 2.41 23.86 14.71
N ASP A 114 2.68 25.17 14.69
CA ASP A 114 1.83 26.16 13.99
C ASP A 114 1.98 26.11 12.47
N LYS A 115 3.05 25.46 11.99
CA LYS A 115 3.32 25.25 10.56
C LYS A 115 2.93 23.84 10.15
N LYS A 116 2.56 23.68 8.89
CA LYS A 116 2.38 22.36 8.29
C LYS A 116 3.72 21.63 8.24
N VAL A 117 3.71 20.39 8.72
CA VAL A 117 4.89 19.51 8.75
C VAL A 117 4.59 18.17 8.07
N MET A 118 5.63 17.37 7.82
CA MET A 118 5.52 16.06 7.17
C MET A 118 5.86 14.96 8.18
N HIS A 119 5.22 13.80 8.01
CA HIS A 119 5.63 12.52 8.62
C HIS A 119 5.73 12.51 10.15
N ALA A 120 4.93 13.33 10.84
CA ALA A 120 4.94 13.31 12.30
C ALA A 120 4.66 11.90 12.84
N THR A 121 5.54 11.37 13.67
CA THR A 121 5.52 9.98 14.16
C THR A 121 5.99 9.93 15.61
N PHE A 122 5.22 9.24 16.47
CA PHE A 122 5.61 9.00 17.87
C PHE A 122 6.87 8.14 17.98
N SER A 123 7.70 8.43 18.98
CA SER A 123 8.69 7.46 19.48
C SER A 123 7.98 6.27 20.13
N HIS A 124 8.68 5.14 20.26
CA HIS A 124 8.10 3.92 20.86
C HIS A 124 7.67 4.11 22.32
N ASP A 125 8.38 4.95 23.08
CA ASP A 125 8.01 5.34 24.45
C ASP A 125 6.83 6.32 24.52
N ALA A 126 6.37 6.85 23.36
CA ALA A 126 5.31 7.85 23.25
C ALA A 126 5.62 9.20 23.94
N GLU A 127 6.88 9.49 24.25
CA GLU A 127 7.31 10.72 24.91
C GLU A 127 7.81 11.78 23.92
N LYS A 128 8.09 11.40 22.66
CA LYS A 128 8.60 12.29 21.62
C LYS A 128 7.84 12.10 20.30
N ILE A 129 7.89 13.13 19.44
CA ILE A 129 7.44 13.06 18.05
C ILE A 129 8.56 13.58 17.16
N ALA A 130 8.95 12.78 16.16
CA ALA A 130 9.81 13.23 15.07
C ALA A 130 8.96 13.66 13.88
N TYR A 131 9.41 14.67 13.15
CA TYR A 131 8.75 15.17 11.95
C TYR A 131 9.72 15.91 11.04
N VAL A 132 9.34 16.13 9.78
CA VAL A 132 10.12 16.88 8.81
C VAL A 132 9.46 18.23 8.52
N GLN A 133 10.25 19.28 8.56
CA GLN A 133 9.87 20.65 8.18
C GLN A 133 10.98 21.30 7.37
N ASN A 134 10.63 21.86 6.21
CA ASN A 134 11.60 22.51 5.32
C ASN A 134 12.84 21.62 5.05
N ASN A 135 12.63 20.37 4.69
CA ASN A 135 13.66 19.36 4.40
C ASN A 135 14.63 19.07 5.58
N ASN A 136 14.25 19.45 6.79
CA ASN A 136 15.01 19.13 8.00
C ASN A 136 14.20 18.30 8.98
N LEU A 137 14.90 17.43 9.70
CA LEU A 137 14.35 16.57 10.74
C LEU A 137 14.33 17.30 12.09
N TYR A 138 13.22 17.16 12.80
CA TYR A 138 12.98 17.74 14.13
C TYR A 138 12.46 16.66 15.08
N ILE A 139 12.75 16.86 16.37
CA ILE A 139 12.15 16.08 17.47
C ILE A 139 11.50 17.08 18.44
N LYS A 140 10.25 16.80 18.79
CA LYS A 140 9.55 17.47 19.89
C LYS A 140 9.41 16.53 21.08
N ASP A 141 9.93 16.94 22.23
CA ASP A 141 9.68 16.30 23.50
C ASP A 141 8.31 16.73 24.03
N LEU A 142 7.45 15.77 24.34
CA LEU A 142 6.05 16.04 24.71
C LEU A 142 5.88 16.38 26.19
N ARG A 143 6.88 16.10 27.02
CA ARG A 143 6.88 16.46 28.44
C ARG A 143 7.36 17.91 28.61
N SER A 144 8.53 18.21 28.14
CA SER A 144 9.12 19.56 28.22
C SER A 144 8.55 20.55 27.22
N GLN A 145 7.87 20.08 26.16
CA GLN A 145 7.40 20.85 25.01
C GLN A 145 8.52 21.50 24.17
N VAL A 146 9.76 21.15 24.42
CA VAL A 146 10.92 21.63 23.66
C VAL A 146 10.98 20.95 22.31
N THR A 147 11.21 21.72 21.27
CA THR A 147 11.49 21.22 19.92
C THR A 147 12.95 21.39 19.59
N LYS A 148 13.61 20.32 19.18
CA LYS A 148 15.01 20.32 18.72
C LYS A 148 15.06 20.09 17.23
N GLN A 149 15.78 20.94 16.51
CA GLN A 149 16.14 20.72 15.13
C GLN A 149 17.34 19.77 15.09
N ILE A 150 17.21 18.65 14.34
CA ILE A 150 18.21 17.58 14.28
C ILE A 150 19.16 17.80 13.12
N THR A 151 18.65 18.20 11.96
CA THR A 151 19.45 18.53 10.77
C THR A 151 19.23 19.98 10.38
N ASN A 152 20.22 20.63 9.77
CA ASN A 152 20.21 22.07 9.50
C ASN A 152 20.62 22.47 8.08
N ASP A 153 20.89 21.49 7.23
CA ASP A 153 21.35 21.70 5.85
C ASP A 153 20.26 21.40 4.79
N GLY A 154 19.03 21.11 5.24
CA GLY A 154 17.90 20.91 4.34
C GLY A 154 17.55 22.15 3.54
N GLU A 155 17.50 22.00 2.21
CA GLU A 155 17.19 23.07 1.26
C GLU A 155 16.42 22.49 0.07
N LYS A 156 15.38 23.20 -0.40
CA LYS A 156 14.57 22.76 -1.55
C LYS A 156 15.46 22.57 -2.78
N ASN A 157 15.26 21.46 -3.50
CA ASN A 157 16.00 21.07 -4.70
C ASN A 157 17.51 20.87 -4.48
N LYS A 158 17.96 20.67 -3.24
CA LYS A 158 19.36 20.39 -2.91
C LYS A 158 19.52 19.26 -1.91
N ILE A 159 19.05 19.45 -0.66
CA ILE A 159 19.22 18.47 0.42
C ILE A 159 17.89 18.20 1.08
N ILE A 160 17.57 16.91 1.26
CA ILE A 160 16.38 16.47 1.98
C ILE A 160 16.83 15.53 3.11
N ASN A 161 16.37 15.79 4.33
CA ASN A 161 16.62 14.95 5.49
C ASN A 161 15.29 14.41 6.04
N GLY A 162 15.16 13.08 6.16
CA GLY A 162 14.02 12.42 6.79
C GLY A 162 12.74 12.35 5.96
N ALA A 163 12.73 12.88 4.75
CA ALA A 163 11.71 12.67 3.74
C ALA A 163 12.38 12.17 2.45
N SER A 164 11.63 11.54 1.58
CA SER A 164 12.15 11.03 0.31
C SER A 164 12.20 12.12 -0.77
N ASP A 165 13.01 11.88 -1.80
CA ASP A 165 12.92 12.58 -3.06
C ASP A 165 11.77 12.01 -3.93
N TRP A 166 11.56 12.58 -5.12
CA TRP A 166 10.51 12.15 -6.03
C TRP A 166 10.67 10.69 -6.48
N VAL A 167 11.90 10.26 -6.80
CA VAL A 167 12.19 8.88 -7.28
C VAL A 167 11.84 7.84 -6.23
N TYR A 168 12.29 8.03 -5.00
CA TYR A 168 12.02 7.08 -3.92
C TYR A 168 10.53 7.02 -3.54
N GLU A 169 9.83 8.15 -3.61
CA GLU A 169 8.39 8.16 -3.38
C GLU A 169 7.64 7.43 -4.49
N GLU A 170 7.93 7.73 -5.76
CA GLU A 170 7.18 7.19 -6.89
C GLU A 170 7.52 5.73 -7.17
N GLU A 171 8.80 5.35 -7.12
CA GLU A 171 9.28 4.05 -7.58
C GLU A 171 9.38 3.02 -6.45
N PHE A 172 9.75 3.44 -5.23
CA PHE A 172 9.87 2.53 -4.09
C PHE A 172 8.75 2.67 -3.07
N GLY A 173 7.85 3.63 -3.22
CA GLY A 173 6.79 3.91 -2.24
C GLY A 173 7.34 4.37 -0.89
N LEU A 174 8.60 4.80 -0.81
CA LEU A 174 9.19 5.35 0.39
C LEU A 174 8.79 6.81 0.52
N VAL A 175 8.06 7.16 1.56
CA VAL A 175 7.56 8.53 1.78
C VAL A 175 8.21 9.16 3.02
N ARG A 176 8.10 8.47 4.17
CA ARG A 176 8.81 8.83 5.38
C ARG A 176 10.19 8.17 5.35
N ALA A 177 11.23 8.97 5.36
CA ALA A 177 12.61 8.50 5.24
C ALA A 177 13.37 8.61 6.58
N PHE A 178 12.71 8.20 7.67
CA PHE A 178 13.31 8.01 8.99
C PHE A 178 12.56 6.96 9.80
N GLU A 179 13.27 6.29 10.72
CA GLU A 179 12.73 5.27 11.60
C GLU A 179 13.26 5.43 13.02
N TRP A 180 12.35 5.35 14.01
CA TRP A 180 12.70 5.28 15.43
C TRP A 180 13.29 3.92 15.77
N SER A 181 14.37 3.87 16.58
CA SER A 181 14.83 2.62 17.19
C SER A 181 13.78 2.06 18.16
N PRO A 182 13.76 0.74 18.42
CA PRO A 182 12.79 0.13 19.31
C PRO A 182 12.79 0.69 20.75
N ASP A 183 13.95 1.17 21.22
CA ASP A 183 14.11 1.80 22.53
C ASP A 183 13.82 3.32 22.55
N GLY A 184 13.55 3.91 21.37
CA GLY A 184 13.29 5.34 21.22
C GLY A 184 14.48 6.27 21.48
N LYS A 185 15.72 5.74 21.53
CA LYS A 185 16.94 6.52 21.77
C LYS A 185 17.65 6.98 20.53
N HIS A 186 17.34 6.36 19.38
CA HIS A 186 17.94 6.66 18.09
C HIS A 186 16.89 6.92 17.03
N ILE A 187 17.27 7.71 16.03
CA ILE A 187 16.55 7.84 14.75
C ILE A 187 17.51 7.52 13.62
N ALA A 188 17.20 6.47 12.85
CA ALA A 188 17.82 6.23 11.55
C ALA A 188 17.13 7.10 10.50
N TYR A 189 17.87 7.82 9.67
CA TYR A 189 17.28 8.69 8.65
C TYR A 189 18.11 8.75 7.38
N TYR A 190 17.42 9.02 6.29
CA TYR A 190 18.03 9.26 4.99
C TYR A 190 18.37 10.73 4.80
N LYS A 191 19.49 10.95 4.15
CA LYS A 191 19.87 12.23 3.58
C LYS A 191 20.02 12.08 2.08
N PHE A 192 19.20 12.79 1.32
CA PHE A 192 19.23 12.86 -0.14
C PHE A 192 19.98 14.13 -0.55
N ASN A 193 21.00 13.98 -1.37
CA ASN A 193 21.63 15.11 -2.07
C ASN A 193 21.20 15.06 -3.53
N GLU A 194 20.28 15.93 -3.90
CA GLU A 194 19.74 16.07 -5.25
C GLU A 194 20.27 17.30 -6.00
N THR A 195 21.35 17.92 -5.50
CA THR A 195 21.91 19.18 -6.06
C THR A 195 22.24 19.05 -7.55
N HIS A 196 22.82 17.92 -7.95
CA HIS A 196 23.24 17.64 -9.33
C HIS A 196 22.11 17.07 -10.19
N VAL A 197 20.99 16.60 -9.60
CA VAL A 197 19.84 16.06 -10.35
C VAL A 197 19.21 17.16 -11.18
N LYS A 198 18.83 16.84 -12.41
CA LYS A 198 18.18 17.78 -13.32
C LYS A 198 16.78 18.16 -12.87
N GLU A 199 16.41 19.39 -13.14
CA GLU A 199 15.09 19.94 -12.83
C GLU A 199 14.10 19.69 -13.96
N PHE A 200 12.85 19.49 -13.58
CA PHE A 200 11.69 19.46 -14.46
C PHE A 200 10.72 20.55 -14.05
N SER A 201 10.17 21.27 -15.03
CA SER A 201 9.20 22.34 -14.81
C SER A 201 7.84 21.93 -15.36
N MET A 202 6.82 22.02 -14.51
CA MET A 202 5.42 21.77 -14.88
C MET A 202 4.62 23.05 -14.88
N ASP A 203 3.78 23.22 -15.92
CA ASP A 203 2.78 24.27 -15.97
C ASP A 203 1.56 23.88 -15.12
N ILE A 204 1.27 24.67 -14.10
CA ILE A 204 0.13 24.46 -13.22
C ILE A 204 -0.95 25.52 -13.47
N PHE A 205 -2.07 25.11 -14.04
CA PHE A 205 -3.22 25.97 -14.32
C PHE A 205 -4.19 25.94 -13.12
N ARG A 206 -4.33 27.07 -12.44
CA ARG A 206 -5.24 27.23 -11.28
C ARG A 206 -6.38 28.23 -11.57
N GLY A 207 -6.92 28.20 -12.80
CA GLY A 207 -8.02 29.07 -13.21
C GLY A 207 -7.61 30.48 -13.64
N GLY A 208 -6.30 30.81 -13.69
CA GLY A 208 -5.78 32.04 -14.30
C GLY A 208 -5.51 31.88 -15.78
N LEU A 209 -5.27 33.02 -16.48
CA LEU A 209 -4.88 33.02 -17.90
C LEU A 209 -3.49 32.44 -18.12
N TYR A 210 -2.59 32.60 -17.17
CA TYR A 210 -1.20 32.11 -17.21
C TYR A 210 -0.98 31.02 -16.19
N PRO A 211 -0.22 29.94 -16.52
CA PRO A 211 0.16 28.92 -15.56
C PRO A 211 1.23 29.48 -14.59
N SER A 212 1.25 28.92 -13.38
CA SER A 212 2.43 28.99 -12.52
C SER A 212 3.37 27.82 -12.84
N GLN A 213 4.69 28.03 -12.71
CA GLN A 213 5.69 26.98 -12.86
C GLN A 213 5.92 26.28 -11.53
N GLU A 214 5.81 24.95 -11.52
CA GLU A 214 6.28 24.12 -10.42
C GLU A 214 7.56 23.40 -10.86
N VAL A 215 8.69 23.74 -10.18
CA VAL A 215 10.01 23.21 -10.51
C VAL A 215 10.46 22.26 -9.40
N PHE A 216 10.83 21.04 -9.77
CA PHE A 216 11.32 20.01 -8.86
C PHE A 216 12.37 19.13 -9.54
N LYS A 217 13.13 18.38 -8.74
CA LYS A 217 14.14 17.44 -9.24
C LYS A 217 13.47 16.19 -9.79
N TYR A 218 13.79 15.86 -11.05
CA TYR A 218 13.18 14.76 -11.76
C TYR A 218 14.19 14.16 -12.76
N PRO A 219 14.92 13.11 -12.37
CA PRO A 219 15.82 12.44 -13.30
C PRO A 219 15.03 11.66 -14.33
N LYS A 220 15.26 11.91 -15.61
CA LYS A 220 14.72 11.07 -16.69
C LYS A 220 15.55 9.80 -16.81
N ALA A 221 15.00 8.79 -17.52
CA ALA A 221 15.68 7.52 -17.75
C ALA A 221 17.11 7.75 -18.29
N GLY A 222 18.09 7.10 -17.66
CA GLY A 222 19.50 7.25 -17.99
C GLY A 222 20.23 8.39 -17.30
N GLU A 223 19.53 9.32 -16.65
CA GLU A 223 20.12 10.43 -15.90
C GLU A 223 20.55 10.01 -14.48
N GLU A 224 21.32 10.87 -13.82
CA GLU A 224 21.81 10.65 -12.46
C GLU A 224 20.68 10.81 -11.43
N ASN A 225 20.63 9.90 -10.45
CA ASN A 225 19.76 9.98 -9.28
C ASN A 225 20.41 10.78 -8.14
N SER A 226 19.64 11.07 -7.09
CA SER A 226 20.16 11.64 -5.85
C SER A 226 21.24 10.74 -5.23
N ILE A 227 22.27 11.34 -4.65
CA ILE A 227 23.20 10.61 -3.77
C ILE A 227 22.55 10.45 -2.41
N VAL A 228 22.36 9.20 -2.00
CA VAL A 228 21.62 8.86 -0.77
C VAL A 228 22.57 8.29 0.28
N LYS A 229 22.46 8.80 1.50
CA LYS A 229 23.21 8.32 2.67
C LYS A 229 22.27 8.06 3.83
N VAL A 230 22.56 7.04 4.61
CA VAL A 230 21.83 6.71 5.84
C VAL A 230 22.65 7.11 7.06
N TYR A 231 22.01 7.80 7.97
CA TYR A 231 22.58 8.24 9.25
C TYR A 231 21.76 7.70 10.41
N VAL A 232 22.38 7.53 11.54
CA VAL A 232 21.73 7.32 12.83
C VAL A 232 22.04 8.49 13.74
N TYR A 233 21.00 9.12 14.27
CA TYR A 233 21.13 10.18 15.28
C TYR A 233 20.88 9.60 16.67
N ASN A 234 21.88 9.73 17.55
CA ASN A 234 21.77 9.41 18.96
C ASN A 234 21.23 10.64 19.72
N ILE A 235 20.06 10.49 20.36
CA ILE A 235 19.34 11.61 21.00
C ILE A 235 20.03 12.07 22.27
N GLU A 236 20.59 11.14 23.05
CA GLU A 236 21.24 11.44 24.34
C GLU A 236 22.61 12.11 24.12
N GLU A 237 23.37 11.62 23.15
CA GLU A 237 24.72 12.14 22.85
C GLU A 237 24.73 13.36 21.92
N ASP A 238 23.59 13.65 21.27
CA ASP A 238 23.46 14.70 20.26
C ASP A 238 24.46 14.52 19.10
N LYS A 239 24.58 13.28 18.59
CA LYS A 239 25.54 12.92 17.57
C LYS A 239 24.90 12.22 16.39
N HIS A 240 25.43 12.53 15.20
CA HIS A 240 25.10 11.82 13.95
C HIS A 240 26.21 10.83 13.62
N GLN A 241 25.83 9.62 13.28
CA GLN A 241 26.72 8.58 12.79
C GLN A 241 26.31 8.23 11.36
N TYR A 242 27.22 8.36 10.41
CA TYR A 242 27.03 7.85 9.06
C TYR A 242 27.19 6.34 9.06
N ILE A 243 26.22 5.62 8.47
CA ILE A 243 26.32 4.17 8.28
C ILE A 243 27.05 3.93 6.97
N TYR A 244 28.33 3.68 7.08
CA TYR A 244 29.18 3.33 5.95
C TYR A 244 28.87 1.92 5.48
N THR A 245 28.86 1.68 4.17
CA THR A 245 28.74 0.35 3.52
C THR A 245 29.97 0.10 2.65
N GLU A 246 30.44 -1.16 2.62
CA GLU A 246 31.65 -1.50 1.83
C GLU A 246 31.46 -1.35 0.32
N LYS A 247 30.23 -1.56 -0.16
CA LYS A 247 29.83 -1.32 -1.54
C LYS A 247 29.13 0.03 -1.67
N ASP A 248 29.30 0.68 -2.80
CA ASP A 248 28.48 1.80 -3.22
C ASP A 248 27.19 1.28 -3.85
N TYR A 249 26.06 1.65 -3.27
CA TYR A 249 24.73 1.30 -3.80
C TYR A 249 24.08 2.51 -4.45
N GLU A 250 23.42 2.29 -5.57
CA GLU A 250 22.62 3.34 -6.23
C GLU A 250 21.41 3.70 -5.39
N TYR A 251 20.79 2.70 -4.74
CA TYR A 251 19.57 2.88 -3.97
C TYR A 251 19.66 2.21 -2.60
N TYR A 252 18.99 2.82 -1.62
CA TYR A 252 18.64 2.24 -0.33
C TYR A 252 17.11 2.21 -0.18
N PRO A 253 16.38 1.28 -0.82
CA PRO A 253 14.91 1.29 -0.85
C PRO A 253 14.25 1.25 0.52
N ARG A 254 14.89 0.61 1.51
CA ARG A 254 14.39 0.50 2.89
C ARG A 254 15.52 0.52 3.91
N ILE A 255 15.16 1.01 5.10
CA ILE A 255 15.88 0.74 6.36
C ILE A 255 14.90 0.17 7.36
N LYS A 256 15.35 -0.71 8.24
CA LYS A 256 14.51 -1.31 9.26
C LYS A 256 15.32 -1.70 10.50
N TRP A 257 14.91 -1.21 11.65
CA TRP A 257 15.45 -1.71 12.90
C TRP A 257 15.03 -3.15 13.12
N THR A 258 15.93 -3.96 13.68
CA THR A 258 15.56 -5.28 14.22
C THR A 258 14.84 -5.12 15.57
N ASN A 259 14.55 -6.23 16.25
CA ASN A 259 14.07 -6.17 17.63
C ASN A 259 15.16 -5.69 18.63
N ASN A 260 16.42 -5.68 18.21
CA ASN A 260 17.56 -5.11 18.96
C ASN A 260 17.81 -3.67 18.46
N ALA A 261 17.80 -2.72 19.39
CA ALA A 261 18.01 -1.29 19.10
C ALA A 261 19.43 -0.94 18.58
N ASP A 262 20.40 -1.85 18.71
CA ASP A 262 21.75 -1.68 18.17
C ASP A 262 21.88 -2.15 16.71
N LEU A 263 20.88 -2.87 16.19
CA LEU A 263 20.95 -3.49 14.87
C LEU A 263 19.96 -2.88 13.88
N LEU A 264 20.50 -2.22 12.84
CA LEU A 264 19.74 -1.64 11.74
C LEU A 264 20.01 -2.43 10.46
N VAL A 265 18.97 -2.82 9.74
CA VAL A 265 19.07 -3.41 8.40
C VAL A 265 18.86 -2.33 7.35
N LEU A 266 19.77 -2.28 6.37
CA LEU A 266 19.67 -1.46 5.17
C LEU A 266 19.50 -2.37 3.96
N TYR A 267 18.64 -1.98 3.02
CA TYR A 267 18.53 -2.63 1.71
C TYR A 267 19.41 -1.85 0.73
N GLY A 268 20.52 -2.47 0.28
CA GLY A 268 21.42 -1.88 -0.71
C GLY A 268 21.16 -2.46 -2.10
N MET A 269 20.78 -1.63 -3.07
CA MET A 269 20.38 -2.07 -4.41
C MET A 269 21.22 -1.40 -5.49
N ASN A 270 21.57 -2.19 -6.52
CA ASN A 270 22.27 -1.67 -7.70
C ASN A 270 21.32 -0.90 -8.63
N ARG A 271 21.87 -0.12 -9.57
CA ARG A 271 21.08 0.67 -10.53
C ARG A 271 20.20 -0.17 -11.44
N HIS A 272 20.62 -1.37 -11.81
CA HIS A 272 19.81 -2.31 -12.59
C HIS A 272 18.67 -2.94 -11.80
N GLN A 273 18.62 -2.74 -10.49
CA GLN A 273 17.57 -3.21 -9.58
C GLN A 273 17.41 -4.75 -9.58
N ASN A 274 18.46 -5.47 -9.93
CA ASN A 274 18.48 -6.93 -10.03
C ASN A 274 19.43 -7.61 -9.04
N GLU A 275 20.07 -6.84 -8.18
CA GLU A 275 20.85 -7.30 -7.03
C GLU A 275 20.49 -6.46 -5.81
N LEU A 276 20.06 -7.11 -4.74
CA LEU A 276 19.62 -6.50 -3.48
C LEU A 276 20.37 -7.15 -2.32
N ASP A 277 21.25 -6.40 -1.66
CA ASP A 277 21.96 -6.82 -0.46
C ASP A 277 21.19 -6.36 0.79
N PHE A 278 21.01 -7.25 1.74
CA PHE A 278 20.50 -6.96 3.06
C PHE A 278 21.69 -6.79 4.00
N ILE A 279 21.94 -5.56 4.41
CA ILE A 279 23.11 -5.19 5.19
C ILE A 279 22.66 -5.00 6.63
N ILE A 280 23.22 -5.79 7.55
CA ILE A 280 22.99 -5.59 8.98
C ILE A 280 24.11 -4.74 9.55
N ALA A 281 23.75 -3.58 10.09
CA ALA A 281 24.67 -2.63 10.71
C ALA A 281 24.51 -2.66 12.24
N ASN A 282 25.59 -2.89 12.95
CA ASN A 282 25.66 -2.69 14.40
C ASN A 282 26.04 -1.23 14.67
N VAL A 283 25.07 -0.46 15.14
CA VAL A 283 25.24 0.99 15.35
C VAL A 283 26.20 1.27 16.50
N ALA A 284 26.13 0.50 17.59
CA ALA A 284 27.01 0.70 18.74
C ALA A 284 28.47 0.35 18.43
N ALA A 285 28.72 -0.74 17.69
CA ALA A 285 30.06 -1.18 17.32
C ALA A 285 30.61 -0.47 16.05
N ASN A 286 29.77 0.25 15.32
CA ASN A 286 30.09 0.87 14.02
C ASN A 286 30.64 -0.15 13.00
N THR A 287 30.00 -1.30 12.90
CA THR A 287 30.33 -2.39 11.96
C THR A 287 29.13 -2.80 11.15
N ASN A 288 29.35 -3.39 10.00
CA ASN A 288 28.27 -3.98 9.21
C ASN A 288 28.75 -5.21 8.43
N SER A 289 27.77 -6.01 7.99
CA SER A 289 28.00 -7.15 7.11
C SER A 289 26.79 -7.41 6.24
N ILE A 290 26.99 -8.10 5.12
CA ILE A 290 25.85 -8.55 4.28
C ILE A 290 25.25 -9.78 4.94
N LEU A 291 23.96 -9.69 5.29
CA LEU A 291 23.20 -10.80 5.87
C LEU A 291 22.84 -11.84 4.79
N PHE A 292 22.31 -11.39 3.66
CA PHE A 292 22.07 -12.19 2.47
C PHE A 292 21.89 -11.28 1.25
N THR A 293 21.93 -11.89 0.05
CA THR A 293 21.75 -11.20 -1.23
C THR A 293 20.64 -11.87 -2.02
N GLU A 294 19.70 -11.09 -2.56
CA GLU A 294 18.79 -11.53 -3.61
C GLU A 294 19.28 -11.09 -4.98
N LYS A 295 19.10 -11.98 -5.97
CA LYS A 295 19.41 -11.70 -7.39
C LYS A 295 18.27 -12.18 -8.27
N ASP A 296 18.00 -11.41 -9.31
CA ASP A 296 17.01 -11.77 -10.34
C ASP A 296 17.62 -11.51 -11.73
N LYS A 297 17.21 -12.25 -12.73
CA LYS A 297 17.61 -11.97 -14.12
C LYS A 297 16.97 -10.70 -14.69
N TYR A 298 15.85 -10.27 -14.08
CA TYR A 298 15.11 -9.08 -14.43
C TYR A 298 15.29 -8.01 -13.34
N TYR A 299 14.28 -7.79 -12.49
CA TYR A 299 14.33 -6.84 -11.38
C TYR A 299 13.75 -7.48 -10.11
N ILE A 300 14.09 -6.91 -8.98
CA ILE A 300 13.59 -7.32 -7.66
C ILE A 300 12.54 -6.32 -7.20
N ASP A 301 11.33 -6.79 -6.90
CA ASP A 301 10.29 -5.97 -6.27
C ASP A 301 10.67 -5.64 -4.83
N ILE A 302 10.50 -4.37 -4.46
CA ILE A 302 10.70 -3.92 -3.08
C ILE A 302 9.37 -4.02 -2.33
N HIS A 303 9.42 -4.67 -1.16
CA HIS A 303 8.28 -4.85 -0.27
C HIS A 303 8.70 -4.79 1.21
N ASP A 304 7.73 -4.75 2.12
CA ASP A 304 7.93 -4.54 3.55
C ASP A 304 7.76 -5.84 4.39
N ASN A 305 7.89 -7.01 3.75
CA ASN A 305 7.62 -8.30 4.38
C ASN A 305 8.73 -8.80 5.32
N LEU A 306 9.92 -8.17 5.35
CA LEU A 306 10.95 -8.52 6.33
C LEU A 306 10.40 -8.38 7.74
N THR A 307 10.33 -9.49 8.48
CA THR A 307 9.80 -9.53 9.84
C THR A 307 10.73 -10.33 10.71
N PHE A 308 11.29 -9.68 11.73
CA PHE A 308 12.17 -10.33 12.69
C PHE A 308 11.37 -11.14 13.70
N LEU A 309 11.77 -12.37 13.92
CA LEU A 309 11.22 -13.32 14.88
C LEU A 309 12.13 -13.43 16.10
N PRO A 310 11.70 -14.09 17.20
CA PRO A 310 12.61 -14.51 18.25
C PRO A 310 13.78 -15.37 17.72
N GLU A 311 14.85 -15.48 18.50
CA GLU A 311 16.01 -16.33 18.20
C GLU A 311 16.75 -15.98 16.90
N ASN A 312 16.72 -14.69 16.52
CA ASN A 312 17.39 -14.17 15.32
C ASN A 312 16.89 -14.73 13.99
N ASN A 313 15.74 -15.39 13.97
CA ASN A 313 15.08 -15.76 12.72
C ASN A 313 14.34 -14.57 12.12
N PHE A 314 14.08 -14.61 10.83
CA PHE A 314 13.26 -13.63 10.13
C PHE A 314 12.49 -14.22 8.97
N ILE A 315 11.34 -13.64 8.69
CA ILE A 315 10.50 -13.98 7.53
C ILE A 315 10.84 -13.04 6.38
N TRP A 316 10.94 -13.61 5.20
CA TRP A 316 11.10 -12.90 3.94
C TRP A 316 10.21 -13.52 2.87
N THR A 317 9.81 -12.75 1.86
CA THR A 317 9.15 -13.28 0.66
C THR A 317 10.02 -13.03 -0.57
N SER A 318 10.11 -14.00 -1.46
CA SER A 318 10.99 -13.97 -2.62
C SER A 318 10.37 -14.65 -3.83
N GLU A 319 10.67 -14.13 -5.02
CA GLU A 319 10.27 -14.70 -6.31
C GLU A 319 11.34 -15.61 -6.94
N LYS A 320 12.39 -15.97 -6.18
CA LYS A 320 13.54 -16.73 -6.70
C LYS A 320 13.19 -18.06 -7.39
N ASN A 321 12.04 -18.65 -7.05
CA ASN A 321 11.52 -19.89 -7.66
C ASN A 321 10.46 -19.61 -8.76
N GLY A 322 10.37 -18.37 -9.25
CA GLY A 322 9.44 -17.97 -10.30
C GLY A 322 8.07 -17.50 -9.81
N TRP A 323 7.77 -17.66 -8.51
CA TRP A 323 6.55 -17.20 -7.84
C TRP A 323 6.90 -16.62 -6.48
N ASN A 324 6.15 -15.63 -6.01
CA ASN A 324 6.42 -15.04 -4.70
C ASN A 324 5.97 -15.97 -3.57
N HIS A 325 6.94 -16.48 -2.79
CA HIS A 325 6.71 -17.39 -1.68
C HIS A 325 7.36 -16.92 -0.39
N ILE A 326 6.92 -17.51 0.73
CA ILE A 326 7.40 -17.20 2.08
C ILE A 326 8.57 -18.09 2.42
N TYR A 327 9.61 -17.47 2.99
CA TYR A 327 10.82 -18.11 3.49
C TYR A 327 11.09 -17.66 4.94
N ILE A 328 11.55 -18.57 5.77
CA ILE A 328 12.11 -18.29 7.09
C ILE A 328 13.61 -18.48 6.99
N LYS A 329 14.38 -17.49 7.46
CA LYS A 329 15.83 -17.48 7.46
C LYS A 329 16.36 -17.20 8.85
N ASP A 330 17.59 -17.65 9.13
CA ASP A 330 18.36 -17.25 10.28
C ASP A 330 19.56 -16.35 9.88
N LEU A 331 20.30 -15.87 10.87
CA LEU A 331 21.48 -15.04 10.64
C LEU A 331 22.70 -15.84 10.15
N GLU A 332 22.70 -17.16 10.26
CA GLU A 332 23.72 -18.08 9.77
C GLU A 332 23.53 -18.41 8.29
N GLY A 333 22.40 -18.04 7.70
CA GLY A 333 22.08 -18.26 6.28
C GLY A 333 21.28 -19.54 6.00
N ASN A 334 20.83 -20.28 7.03
CA ASN A 334 19.89 -21.37 6.83
C ASN A 334 18.53 -20.83 6.38
N GLU A 335 17.84 -21.60 5.55
CA GLU A 335 16.57 -21.19 4.96
C GLU A 335 15.57 -22.33 4.89
N ILE A 336 14.32 -22.05 5.22
CA ILE A 336 13.18 -22.95 5.04
C ILE A 336 12.17 -22.24 4.12
N GLN A 337 11.77 -22.91 3.03
CA GLN A 337 10.66 -22.46 2.21
C GLN A 337 9.35 -22.92 2.85
N VAL A 338 8.47 -21.97 3.15
CA VAL A 338 7.18 -22.22 3.85
C VAL A 338 6.08 -22.52 2.85
N THR A 339 6.02 -21.78 1.74
CA THR A 339 4.97 -21.94 0.74
C THR A 339 5.59 -22.28 -0.61
N ASP A 340 4.90 -23.10 -1.41
CA ASP A 340 5.34 -23.53 -2.74
C ASP A 340 4.14 -23.72 -3.68
N GLY A 341 4.37 -23.62 -4.98
CA GLY A 341 3.37 -23.86 -6.02
C GLY A 341 3.40 -22.82 -7.16
N LYS A 342 2.56 -23.04 -8.17
CA LYS A 342 2.39 -22.12 -9.32
C LYS A 342 1.36 -21.04 -9.00
N TRP A 343 1.58 -20.32 -7.92
CA TRP A 343 0.76 -19.22 -7.40
C TRP A 343 1.63 -18.32 -6.53
N GLU A 344 1.17 -17.14 -6.21
CA GLU A 344 1.96 -16.17 -5.46
C GLU A 344 1.28 -15.73 -4.17
N VAL A 345 2.07 -15.54 -3.13
CA VAL A 345 1.71 -14.79 -1.92
C VAL A 345 1.65 -13.32 -2.30
N THR A 346 0.47 -12.70 -2.14
CA THR A 346 0.27 -11.29 -2.45
C THR A 346 0.33 -10.40 -1.21
N LYS A 347 0.15 -10.98 -0.03
CA LYS A 347 0.31 -10.30 1.25
C LYS A 347 0.66 -11.29 2.37
N LEU A 348 1.72 -11.00 3.08
CA LEU A 348 2.05 -11.65 4.35
C LEU A 348 1.39 -10.84 5.48
N HIS A 349 0.59 -11.48 6.33
CA HIS A 349 -0.08 -10.84 7.46
C HIS A 349 0.72 -10.96 8.75
N GLY A 350 1.50 -12.02 8.91
CA GLY A 350 2.37 -12.26 10.05
C GLY A 350 2.31 -13.71 10.55
N ILE A 351 2.98 -13.94 11.66
CA ILE A 351 3.03 -15.22 12.36
C ILE A 351 2.48 -15.05 13.79
N ASN A 352 1.62 -15.99 14.21
CA ASN A 352 1.32 -16.21 15.63
C ASN A 352 2.35 -17.23 16.16
N SER A 353 3.34 -16.74 16.87
CA SER A 353 4.45 -17.57 17.36
C SER A 353 4.02 -18.59 18.43
N ASP A 354 2.95 -18.31 19.18
CA ASP A 354 2.44 -19.23 20.21
C ASP A 354 1.79 -20.47 19.60
N GLU A 355 1.17 -20.31 18.43
CA GLU A 355 0.49 -21.38 17.70
C GLU A 355 1.28 -21.87 16.49
N MET A 356 2.42 -21.28 16.20
CA MET A 356 3.25 -21.50 15.01
C MET A 356 2.46 -21.39 13.70
N ASN A 357 1.47 -20.50 13.65
CA ASN A 357 0.61 -20.27 12.51
C ASN A 357 1.03 -19.01 11.74
N ILE A 358 1.23 -19.17 10.43
CA ILE A 358 1.48 -18.05 9.51
C ILE A 358 0.22 -17.76 8.69
N TYR A 359 -0.07 -16.47 8.51
CA TYR A 359 -1.26 -15.99 7.78
C TYR A 359 -0.84 -15.21 6.55
N TYR A 360 -1.41 -15.57 5.40
CA TYR A 360 -1.11 -14.92 4.13
C TYR A 360 -2.30 -14.90 3.18
N THR A 361 -2.29 -13.95 2.26
CA THR A 361 -3.21 -13.89 1.12
C THR A 361 -2.47 -14.29 -0.14
N SER A 362 -3.08 -15.14 -0.97
CA SER A 362 -2.46 -15.67 -2.18
C SER A 362 -3.41 -15.74 -3.38
N THR A 363 -2.84 -16.11 -4.53
CA THR A 363 -3.55 -16.37 -5.79
C THR A 363 -3.83 -17.86 -6.00
N GLU A 364 -3.85 -18.70 -4.98
CA GLU A 364 -4.10 -20.15 -5.09
C GLU A 364 -5.44 -20.50 -5.76
N ASP A 365 -6.47 -19.68 -5.55
CA ASP A 365 -7.78 -19.84 -6.20
C ASP A 365 -7.84 -19.22 -7.62
N GLY A 366 -6.70 -18.96 -8.24
CA GLY A 366 -6.57 -18.35 -9.56
C GLY A 366 -6.04 -16.92 -9.52
N SER A 367 -5.37 -16.52 -10.58
CA SER A 367 -4.63 -15.26 -10.69
C SER A 367 -5.47 -14.00 -10.46
N THR A 368 -6.78 -14.07 -10.73
CA THR A 368 -7.72 -12.95 -10.57
C THR A 368 -8.30 -12.84 -9.16
N ASN A 369 -8.11 -13.85 -8.32
CA ASN A 369 -8.67 -13.95 -6.98
C ASN A 369 -7.63 -13.65 -5.89
N ARG A 370 -8.12 -13.35 -4.70
CA ARG A 370 -7.29 -13.22 -3.48
C ARG A 370 -7.97 -13.96 -2.34
N SER A 371 -7.33 -15.01 -1.86
CA SER A 371 -7.83 -15.85 -0.77
C SER A 371 -6.90 -15.84 0.42
N LEU A 372 -7.48 -15.87 1.61
CA LEU A 372 -6.76 -15.88 2.88
C LEU A 372 -6.50 -17.31 3.33
N PHE A 373 -5.26 -17.59 3.71
CA PHE A 373 -4.81 -18.88 4.21
C PHE A 373 -4.12 -18.77 5.57
N ILE A 374 -4.21 -19.84 6.32
CA ILE A 374 -3.39 -20.14 7.50
C ILE A 374 -2.60 -21.41 7.20
N GLN A 375 -1.33 -21.42 7.59
CA GLN A 375 -0.48 -22.61 7.55
C GLN A 375 0.26 -22.75 8.87
N ASN A 376 0.24 -23.95 9.45
CA ASN A 376 0.98 -24.27 10.64
C ASN A 376 2.40 -24.68 10.27
N LEU A 377 3.41 -24.09 10.91
CA LEU A 377 4.82 -24.31 10.57
C LEU A 377 5.42 -25.60 11.13
N GLU A 378 4.76 -26.23 12.10
CA GLU A 378 5.21 -27.50 12.70
C GLU A 378 4.58 -28.71 12.02
N THR A 379 3.27 -28.63 11.74
CA THR A 379 2.50 -29.74 11.17
C THR A 379 2.35 -29.66 9.66
N ASP A 380 2.70 -28.52 9.05
CA ASP A 380 2.48 -28.18 7.65
C ASP A 380 0.99 -28.17 7.23
N GLU A 381 0.08 -28.22 8.20
CA GLU A 381 -1.36 -28.16 7.93
C GLU A 381 -1.76 -26.79 7.39
N LYS A 382 -2.35 -26.78 6.21
CA LYS A 382 -2.85 -25.57 5.53
C LYS A 382 -4.37 -25.56 5.44
N LYS A 383 -4.98 -24.39 5.72
CA LYS A 383 -6.43 -24.19 5.64
C LYS A 383 -6.73 -22.85 4.96
N LYS A 384 -7.71 -22.85 4.05
CA LYS A 384 -8.32 -21.64 3.51
C LYS A 384 -9.34 -21.09 4.50
N LEU A 385 -9.27 -19.79 4.81
CA LEU A 385 -10.13 -19.13 5.81
C LEU A 385 -11.35 -18.43 5.22
N ASN A 386 -11.38 -18.18 3.92
CA ASN A 386 -12.55 -17.60 3.24
C ASN A 386 -13.33 -18.66 2.45
N ASN A 387 -14.65 -18.54 2.46
CA ASN A 387 -15.53 -19.53 1.82
C ASN A 387 -15.92 -19.19 0.38
N LYS A 388 -15.73 -17.93 -0.03
CA LYS A 388 -16.13 -17.45 -1.36
C LYS A 388 -14.91 -17.13 -2.20
N ILE A 389 -14.96 -17.52 -3.47
CA ILE A 389 -13.99 -17.12 -4.48
C ILE A 389 -14.28 -15.67 -4.87
N GLY A 390 -13.23 -14.85 -4.92
CA GLY A 390 -13.30 -13.42 -5.20
C GLY A 390 -12.08 -12.70 -4.63
N TYR A 391 -12.26 -11.47 -4.25
CA TYR A 391 -11.17 -10.62 -3.76
C TYR A 391 -11.36 -10.32 -2.27
N ASN A 392 -10.48 -10.89 -1.46
CA ASN A 392 -10.45 -10.67 -0.02
C ASN A 392 -9.33 -9.70 0.35
N THR A 393 -9.67 -8.69 1.14
CA THR A 393 -8.71 -7.78 1.76
C THR A 393 -8.84 -7.86 3.27
N THR A 394 -7.80 -8.30 3.94
CA THR A 394 -7.83 -8.66 5.34
C THR A 394 -6.97 -7.72 6.18
N SER A 395 -7.49 -7.32 7.35
CA SER A 395 -6.78 -6.55 8.38
C SER A 395 -6.87 -7.29 9.70
N PHE A 396 -5.74 -7.81 10.17
CA PHE A 396 -5.67 -8.57 11.43
C PHE A 396 -5.60 -7.67 12.66
N SER A 397 -6.07 -8.20 13.78
CA SER A 397 -5.81 -7.65 15.10
C SER A 397 -4.35 -7.85 15.47
N LYS A 398 -3.85 -7.03 16.40
CA LYS A 398 -2.54 -7.26 17.00
C LYS A 398 -2.51 -8.62 17.70
N GLY A 399 -1.46 -9.40 17.45
CA GLY A 399 -1.39 -10.80 17.92
C GLY A 399 -2.21 -11.79 17.10
N LEU A 400 -2.79 -11.37 15.97
CA LEU A 400 -3.44 -12.24 14.97
C LEU A 400 -4.61 -13.11 15.50
N LYS A 401 -5.31 -12.67 16.55
CA LYS A 401 -6.45 -13.41 17.14
C LYS A 401 -7.74 -13.26 16.34
N PHE A 402 -7.93 -12.10 15.73
CA PHE A 402 -9.11 -11.71 14.97
C PHE A 402 -8.70 -11.01 13.67
N TYR A 403 -9.65 -10.92 12.73
CA TYR A 403 -9.47 -10.08 11.56
C TYR A 403 -10.79 -9.51 11.05
N MET A 404 -10.69 -8.34 10.43
CA MET A 404 -11.72 -7.81 9.56
C MET A 404 -11.39 -8.21 8.12
N ASN A 405 -12.38 -8.75 7.41
CA ASN A 405 -12.29 -9.05 5.98
C ASN A 405 -13.24 -8.16 5.18
N SER A 406 -12.75 -7.62 4.08
CA SER A 406 -13.53 -7.00 3.03
C SER A 406 -13.55 -7.96 1.84
N TYR A 407 -14.70 -8.52 1.52
CA TYR A 407 -14.91 -9.41 0.37
C TYR A 407 -15.68 -8.69 -0.71
N SER A 408 -15.25 -8.83 -1.96
CA SER A 408 -16.03 -8.45 -3.15
C SER A 408 -15.74 -9.44 -4.30
N ASP A 409 -16.58 -9.40 -5.32
CA ASP A 409 -16.31 -10.01 -6.62
C ASP A 409 -16.50 -8.99 -7.76
N ALA A 410 -16.38 -9.46 -9.00
CA ALA A 410 -16.47 -8.60 -10.18
C ALA A 410 -17.77 -7.79 -10.30
N ASN A 411 -18.86 -8.29 -9.69
CA ASN A 411 -20.22 -7.77 -9.82
C ASN A 411 -20.87 -7.39 -8.48
N SER A 412 -20.19 -7.64 -7.35
CA SER A 412 -20.73 -7.41 -6.01
C SER A 412 -19.94 -6.38 -5.23
N ALA A 413 -20.65 -5.41 -4.66
CA ALA A 413 -20.08 -4.42 -3.74
C ALA A 413 -19.49 -5.09 -2.50
N PRO A 414 -18.48 -4.46 -1.84
CA PRO A 414 -17.81 -5.02 -0.68
C PRO A 414 -18.74 -5.35 0.49
N ILE A 415 -18.47 -6.48 1.13
CA ILE A 415 -19.07 -6.91 2.40
C ILE A 415 -17.95 -6.93 3.44
N TYR A 416 -18.16 -6.27 4.58
CA TYR A 416 -17.21 -6.18 5.68
C TYR A 416 -17.63 -7.07 6.83
N THR A 417 -16.74 -7.97 7.26
CA THR A 417 -17.03 -9.00 8.27
C THR A 417 -15.91 -9.10 9.30
N LEU A 418 -16.27 -9.47 10.53
CA LEU A 418 -15.31 -9.82 11.59
C LEU A 418 -15.22 -11.33 11.72
N HIS A 419 -14.02 -11.83 11.95
CA HIS A 419 -13.72 -13.24 12.10
C HIS A 419 -12.74 -13.51 13.25
N LYS A 420 -12.78 -14.73 13.80
CA LYS A 420 -11.64 -15.31 14.52
C LYS A 420 -10.55 -15.70 13.53
N ASN A 421 -9.34 -15.90 14.04
CA ASN A 421 -8.19 -16.31 13.23
C ASN A 421 -8.31 -17.70 12.60
N ASP A 422 -9.27 -18.53 13.03
CA ASP A 422 -9.58 -19.84 12.45
C ASP A 422 -10.59 -19.77 11.28
N GLY A 423 -11.05 -18.56 10.92
CA GLY A 423 -12.05 -18.30 9.87
C GLY A 423 -13.49 -18.22 10.37
N THR A 424 -13.77 -18.48 11.64
CA THR A 424 -15.13 -18.40 12.20
C THR A 424 -15.69 -16.98 12.07
N LEU A 425 -16.82 -16.85 11.37
CA LEU A 425 -17.54 -15.57 11.24
C LEU A 425 -18.13 -15.15 12.59
N LEU A 426 -17.82 -13.95 13.03
CA LEU A 426 -18.33 -13.35 14.25
C LEU A 426 -19.45 -12.36 13.99
N LYS A 427 -19.28 -11.49 13.00
CA LYS A 427 -20.26 -10.45 12.69
C LYS A 427 -20.11 -9.91 11.26
N ILE A 428 -21.23 -9.55 10.66
CA ILE A 428 -21.28 -8.70 9.47
C ILE A 428 -21.33 -7.24 9.97
N LEU A 429 -20.34 -6.44 9.58
CA LEU A 429 -20.26 -5.02 9.94
C LEU A 429 -21.05 -4.14 8.97
N GLU A 430 -20.90 -4.42 7.67
CA GLU A 430 -21.59 -3.73 6.60
C GLU A 430 -21.73 -4.67 5.42
N ASP A 431 -22.94 -4.92 4.99
CA ASP A 431 -23.23 -5.81 3.85
C ASP A 431 -23.57 -5.07 2.56
N ASN A 432 -23.72 -3.76 2.61
CA ASN A 432 -24.11 -2.92 1.48
C ASN A 432 -25.45 -3.33 0.82
N SER A 433 -26.40 -3.88 1.61
CA SER A 433 -27.71 -4.31 1.10
C SER A 433 -28.52 -3.15 0.50
N ASP A 434 -28.51 -1.98 1.17
CA ASP A 434 -29.19 -0.77 0.67
C ASP A 434 -28.61 -0.33 -0.70
N PHE A 435 -27.29 -0.38 -0.82
CA PHE A 435 -26.62 -0.07 -2.06
C PHE A 435 -27.01 -1.06 -3.17
N ARG A 436 -27.02 -2.37 -2.88
CA ARG A 436 -27.44 -3.39 -3.85
C ARG A 436 -28.89 -3.23 -4.29
N LEU A 437 -29.78 -2.84 -3.36
CA LEU A 437 -31.18 -2.56 -3.70
C LEU A 437 -31.30 -1.36 -4.64
N LYS A 438 -30.57 -0.28 -4.36
CA LYS A 438 -30.51 0.90 -5.22
C LYS A 438 -29.95 0.58 -6.61
N MET A 439 -28.96 -0.30 -6.71
CA MET A 439 -28.38 -0.70 -8.01
C MET A 439 -29.37 -1.44 -8.91
N LYS A 440 -30.43 -2.07 -8.36
CA LYS A 440 -31.50 -2.71 -9.16
C LYS A 440 -32.35 -1.71 -9.94
N GLU A 441 -32.31 -0.42 -9.62
CA GLU A 441 -33.00 0.62 -10.38
C GLU A 441 -32.35 0.85 -11.76
N PHE A 442 -31.06 0.48 -11.87
CA PHE A 442 -30.27 0.63 -13.09
C PHE A 442 -30.19 -0.68 -13.83
N ASN A 443 -30.25 -0.60 -15.15
CA ASN A 443 -30.07 -1.77 -16.03
C ASN A 443 -28.58 -2.05 -16.21
N LEU A 444 -28.01 -2.85 -15.30
CA LEU A 444 -26.59 -3.18 -15.29
C LEU A 444 -26.30 -4.53 -15.92
N SER A 445 -25.20 -4.62 -16.63
CA SER A 445 -24.68 -5.86 -17.22
C SER A 445 -23.64 -6.51 -16.31
N GLU A 446 -23.52 -7.83 -16.41
CA GLU A 446 -22.43 -8.55 -15.74
C GLU A 446 -21.09 -8.24 -16.38
N LYS A 447 -20.06 -8.10 -15.55
CA LYS A 447 -18.66 -8.13 -15.96
C LYS A 447 -18.21 -9.59 -15.99
N GLU A 448 -18.05 -10.13 -17.18
CA GLU A 448 -17.63 -11.49 -17.45
C GLU A 448 -16.11 -11.59 -17.40
N LEU A 449 -15.57 -12.53 -16.61
CA LEU A 449 -14.12 -12.83 -16.56
C LEU A 449 -13.83 -14.06 -17.41
N PHE A 450 -12.79 -14.01 -18.22
CA PHE A 450 -12.35 -15.12 -19.08
C PHE A 450 -10.85 -15.01 -19.41
N THR A 451 -10.34 -15.97 -20.19
CA THR A 451 -8.97 -15.96 -20.68
C THR A 451 -8.94 -15.93 -22.21
N ILE A 452 -7.97 -15.22 -22.75
CA ILE A 452 -7.66 -15.20 -24.17
C ILE A 452 -6.39 -15.97 -24.39
N LYS A 453 -6.45 -17.01 -25.23
CA LYS A 453 -5.27 -17.77 -25.67
C LYS A 453 -4.81 -17.25 -27.02
N THR A 454 -3.54 -16.90 -27.10
CA THR A 454 -2.88 -16.48 -28.33
C THR A 454 -1.74 -17.46 -28.67
N GLU A 455 -1.07 -17.26 -29.78
CA GLU A 455 0.14 -18.01 -30.12
C GLU A 455 1.26 -17.81 -29.08
N HIS A 456 1.29 -16.64 -28.43
CA HIS A 456 2.39 -16.24 -27.56
C HIS A 456 2.13 -16.46 -26.09
N THR A 457 0.88 -16.37 -25.64
CA THR A 457 0.56 -16.40 -24.21
C THR A 457 -0.94 -16.59 -23.96
N GLU A 458 -1.28 -16.85 -22.68
CA GLU A 458 -2.64 -16.83 -22.17
C GLU A 458 -2.83 -15.61 -21.27
N MET A 459 -3.81 -14.75 -21.57
CA MET A 459 -4.07 -13.49 -20.88
C MET A 459 -5.40 -13.52 -20.16
N ASN A 460 -5.46 -12.94 -18.95
CA ASN A 460 -6.73 -12.68 -18.29
C ASN A 460 -7.46 -11.51 -18.96
N ALA A 461 -8.77 -11.63 -19.08
CA ALA A 461 -9.63 -10.62 -19.69
C ALA A 461 -10.95 -10.47 -18.94
N TRP A 462 -11.58 -9.32 -19.08
CA TRP A 462 -12.99 -9.13 -18.74
C TRP A 462 -13.72 -8.38 -19.84
N MET A 463 -15.05 -8.61 -19.91
CA MET A 463 -15.94 -7.94 -20.86
C MET A 463 -17.24 -7.53 -20.17
N ILE A 464 -17.78 -6.38 -20.57
CA ILE A 464 -19.14 -5.91 -20.24
C ILE A 464 -19.87 -5.67 -21.56
N LYS A 465 -21.00 -6.34 -21.76
CA LYS A 465 -21.86 -6.21 -22.93
C LYS A 465 -23.02 -5.24 -22.66
N PRO A 466 -23.66 -4.65 -23.68
CA PRO A 466 -24.90 -3.90 -23.48
C PRO A 466 -25.97 -4.70 -22.72
N PRO A 467 -26.80 -4.05 -21.89
CA PRO A 467 -27.88 -4.76 -21.17
C PRO A 467 -28.90 -5.46 -22.08
N ASP A 468 -29.09 -4.92 -23.27
CA ASP A 468 -29.96 -5.44 -24.35
C ASP A 468 -29.15 -6.16 -25.45
N PHE A 469 -28.05 -6.81 -25.05
CA PHE A 469 -27.14 -7.48 -25.97
C PHE A 469 -27.86 -8.52 -26.85
N ASP A 470 -27.68 -8.37 -28.17
CA ASP A 470 -28.16 -9.31 -29.19
C ASP A 470 -26.96 -9.81 -30.00
N LYS A 471 -26.67 -11.11 -29.92
CA LYS A 471 -25.54 -11.74 -30.62
C LYS A 471 -25.58 -11.63 -32.15
N ASN A 472 -26.72 -11.20 -32.73
CA ASN A 472 -26.91 -11.01 -34.17
C ASN A 472 -26.67 -9.55 -34.61
N LYS A 473 -26.33 -8.66 -33.68
CA LYS A 473 -25.96 -7.28 -33.93
C LYS A 473 -24.46 -7.08 -33.73
N GLU A 474 -23.92 -6.10 -34.41
CA GLU A 474 -22.53 -5.66 -34.24
C GLU A 474 -22.48 -4.42 -33.34
N TYR A 475 -21.50 -4.40 -32.41
CA TYR A 475 -21.30 -3.36 -31.43
C TYR A 475 -19.90 -2.79 -31.52
N PRO A 476 -19.72 -1.47 -31.33
CA PRO A 476 -18.40 -0.88 -31.20
C PRO A 476 -17.72 -1.39 -29.91
N LEU A 477 -16.40 -1.62 -29.99
CA LEU A 477 -15.58 -2.09 -28.87
C LEU A 477 -14.78 -0.95 -28.27
N PHE A 478 -14.89 -0.76 -26.94
CA PHE A 478 -14.02 0.09 -26.18
C PHE A 478 -13.05 -0.77 -25.35
N MET A 479 -11.77 -0.80 -25.71
CA MET A 479 -10.74 -1.48 -24.95
C MET A 479 -10.12 -0.54 -23.92
N PHE A 480 -10.21 -0.88 -22.64
CA PHE A 480 -9.49 -0.24 -21.54
C PHE A 480 -8.23 -1.04 -21.23
N LEU A 481 -7.12 -0.36 -21.02
CA LEU A 481 -5.88 -1.00 -20.57
C LEU A 481 -5.07 -0.06 -19.68
N TYR A 482 -4.25 -0.66 -18.82
CA TYR A 482 -3.14 0.00 -18.16
C TYR A 482 -1.82 -0.63 -18.62
N GLY A 483 -1.67 -1.95 -18.45
CA GLY A 483 -0.60 -2.78 -19.01
C GLY A 483 0.79 -2.58 -18.39
N GLY A 484 0.96 -1.69 -17.44
CA GLY A 484 2.25 -1.37 -16.84
C GLY A 484 2.81 -2.48 -15.95
N PRO A 485 4.13 -2.49 -15.68
CA PRO A 485 4.81 -3.55 -14.94
C PRO A 485 4.18 -3.79 -13.57
N GLY A 486 3.90 -5.08 -13.27
CA GLY A 486 3.33 -5.51 -12.00
C GLY A 486 1.88 -5.11 -11.75
N SER A 487 1.26 -4.26 -12.58
CA SER A 487 -0.14 -3.87 -12.45
C SER A 487 -1.08 -5.04 -12.82
N GLN A 488 -2.29 -5.03 -12.29
CA GLN A 488 -3.33 -6.00 -12.64
C GLN A 488 -4.68 -5.29 -12.71
N GLN A 489 -5.32 -5.27 -13.90
CA GLN A 489 -6.63 -4.68 -14.11
C GLN A 489 -7.74 -5.73 -14.14
N VAL A 490 -7.41 -6.96 -14.52
CA VAL A 490 -8.35 -8.07 -14.58
C VAL A 490 -8.34 -8.81 -13.23
N LYS A 491 -9.25 -8.38 -12.35
CA LYS A 491 -9.43 -8.94 -11.00
C LYS A 491 -10.89 -9.30 -10.78
N ASN A 492 -11.12 -10.37 -10.04
CA ASN A 492 -12.45 -10.71 -9.54
C ASN A 492 -12.79 -9.85 -8.31
N SER A 493 -12.88 -8.54 -8.53
CA SER A 493 -13.11 -7.53 -7.51
C SER A 493 -14.04 -6.44 -8.00
N PHE A 494 -14.69 -5.76 -7.05
CA PHE A 494 -15.56 -4.61 -7.33
C PHE A 494 -14.77 -3.45 -7.93
N GLY A 495 -15.27 -2.90 -9.03
CA GLY A 495 -14.57 -1.88 -9.83
C GLY A 495 -14.87 -0.43 -9.47
N TRP A 496 -15.61 -0.18 -8.38
CA TRP A 496 -15.97 1.16 -7.90
C TRP A 496 -16.58 2.06 -9.00
N THR A 497 -16.28 3.36 -8.98
CA THR A 497 -16.82 4.33 -9.94
C THR A 497 -16.51 3.97 -11.39
N ASN A 498 -15.34 3.41 -11.69
CA ASN A 498 -14.97 3.02 -13.05
C ASN A 498 -15.87 1.90 -13.59
N PHE A 499 -16.29 0.95 -12.75
CA PHE A 499 -17.25 -0.07 -13.15
C PHE A 499 -18.54 0.56 -13.67
N TYR A 500 -19.08 1.57 -12.97
CA TYR A 500 -20.32 2.23 -13.38
C TYR A 500 -20.14 3.15 -14.59
N TRP A 501 -18.96 3.72 -14.79
CA TRP A 501 -18.64 4.42 -16.02
C TRP A 501 -18.66 3.47 -17.22
N TYR A 502 -18.11 2.26 -17.09
CA TYR A 502 -18.20 1.24 -18.13
C TYR A 502 -19.65 0.79 -18.36
N GLN A 503 -20.45 0.67 -17.31
CA GLN A 503 -21.88 0.37 -17.42
C GLN A 503 -22.64 1.46 -18.19
N MET A 504 -22.31 2.72 -17.94
CA MET A 504 -22.89 3.84 -18.71
C MET A 504 -22.57 3.72 -20.21
N LEU A 505 -21.35 3.36 -20.56
CA LEU A 505 -20.96 3.12 -21.96
C LEU A 505 -21.69 1.89 -22.55
N ALA A 506 -21.83 0.82 -21.77
CA ALA A 506 -22.58 -0.36 -22.18
C ALA A 506 -24.06 -0.03 -22.46
N GLN A 507 -24.70 0.78 -21.61
CA GLN A 507 -26.07 1.29 -21.84
C GLN A 507 -26.18 2.20 -23.10
N LYS A 508 -25.07 2.71 -23.61
CA LYS A 508 -24.98 3.47 -24.89
C LYS A 508 -24.66 2.57 -26.08
N GLY A 509 -24.59 1.26 -25.88
CA GLY A 509 -24.39 0.29 -26.95
C GLY A 509 -22.94 -0.05 -27.26
N TYR A 510 -21.99 0.24 -26.37
CA TYR A 510 -20.61 -0.22 -26.47
C TYR A 510 -20.42 -1.57 -25.79
N ILE A 511 -19.54 -2.40 -26.32
CA ILE A 511 -18.90 -3.47 -25.59
C ILE A 511 -17.61 -2.92 -25.00
N ILE A 512 -17.39 -3.17 -23.70
CA ILE A 512 -16.18 -2.73 -23.00
C ILE A 512 -15.37 -3.97 -22.63
N ALA A 513 -14.07 -3.96 -22.91
CA ALA A 513 -13.16 -5.05 -22.56
C ALA A 513 -11.84 -4.52 -21.99
N CYS A 514 -11.20 -5.37 -21.20
CA CYS A 514 -9.86 -5.14 -20.68
C CYS A 514 -9.09 -6.45 -20.71
N VAL A 515 -7.81 -6.37 -21.04
CA VAL A 515 -6.89 -7.51 -21.09
C VAL A 515 -5.61 -7.16 -20.34
N ASP A 516 -5.17 -8.04 -19.46
CA ASP A 516 -3.87 -7.95 -18.80
C ASP A 516 -2.81 -8.65 -19.65
N ASN A 517 -1.97 -7.86 -20.32
CA ASN A 517 -0.86 -8.32 -21.15
C ASN A 517 0.32 -8.85 -20.32
N ARG A 518 1.30 -9.50 -20.98
CA ARG A 518 2.60 -9.79 -20.37
C ARG A 518 3.22 -8.50 -19.79
N GLY A 519 3.84 -8.63 -18.61
CA GLY A 519 4.28 -7.50 -17.77
C GLY A 519 3.35 -7.24 -16.59
N THR A 520 2.08 -7.66 -16.64
CA THR A 520 1.14 -7.50 -15.51
C THR A 520 1.33 -8.58 -14.44
N GLY A 521 0.81 -8.32 -13.22
CA GLY A 521 0.97 -9.21 -12.06
C GLY A 521 -0.05 -10.35 -12.00
N GLY A 522 0.14 -11.24 -11.02
CA GLY A 522 -0.78 -12.32 -10.69
C GLY A 522 -0.49 -13.65 -11.39
N LYS A 523 0.46 -13.70 -12.31
CA LYS A 523 0.82 -14.89 -13.13
C LYS A 523 2.29 -15.29 -12.99
N GLY A 524 2.92 -14.93 -11.87
CA GLY A 524 4.31 -15.27 -11.55
C GLY A 524 5.35 -14.29 -12.12
N ALA A 525 6.59 -14.49 -11.68
CA ALA A 525 7.70 -13.56 -11.94
C ALA A 525 8.05 -13.46 -13.42
N GLU A 526 8.07 -14.57 -14.16
CA GLU A 526 8.40 -14.57 -15.60
C GLU A 526 7.42 -13.74 -16.40
N TYR A 527 6.10 -13.96 -16.20
CA TYR A 527 5.05 -13.20 -16.88
C TYR A 527 5.11 -11.70 -16.53
N LYS A 528 5.34 -11.41 -15.26
CA LYS A 528 5.38 -10.03 -14.74
C LYS A 528 6.61 -9.25 -15.20
N LYS A 529 7.78 -9.89 -15.24
CA LYS A 529 9.07 -9.19 -15.35
C LYS A 529 9.71 -9.21 -16.74
N MET A 530 9.16 -9.98 -17.69
CA MET A 530 9.79 -10.13 -19.03
C MET A 530 9.83 -8.82 -19.84
N THR A 531 9.06 -7.81 -19.45
CA THR A 531 9.12 -6.47 -20.04
C THR A 531 10.31 -5.62 -19.58
N TYR A 532 11.14 -6.14 -18.66
CA TYR A 532 12.34 -5.47 -18.16
C TYR A 532 13.28 -5.10 -19.29
N LYS A 533 13.63 -3.81 -19.40
CA LYS A 533 14.42 -3.18 -20.48
C LYS A 533 13.79 -3.28 -21.89
N GLU A 534 12.56 -3.76 -22.01
CA GLU A 534 11.82 -3.90 -23.28
C GLU A 534 10.38 -3.37 -23.17
N LEU A 535 10.17 -2.32 -22.38
CA LEU A 535 8.86 -1.69 -22.18
C LEU A 535 8.23 -1.30 -23.52
N GLY A 536 6.94 -1.60 -23.68
CA GLY A 536 6.16 -1.34 -24.88
C GLY A 536 6.20 -2.47 -25.92
N LYS A 537 7.12 -3.41 -25.85
CA LYS A 537 7.25 -4.51 -26.81
C LYS A 537 6.17 -5.57 -26.64
N TYR A 538 6.20 -6.25 -25.50
CA TYR A 538 5.27 -7.36 -25.22
C TYR A 538 3.85 -6.85 -25.01
N GLU A 539 3.70 -5.71 -24.36
CA GLU A 539 2.41 -5.05 -24.15
C GLU A 539 1.71 -4.76 -25.48
N THR A 540 2.45 -4.20 -26.45
CA THR A 540 1.91 -3.89 -27.80
C THR A 540 1.51 -5.16 -28.55
N ILE A 541 2.36 -6.18 -28.55
CA ILE A 541 2.06 -7.46 -29.20
C ILE A 541 0.77 -8.06 -28.63
N ASP A 542 0.69 -8.16 -27.31
CA ASP A 542 -0.43 -8.79 -26.62
C ASP A 542 -1.75 -8.01 -26.80
N GLN A 543 -1.72 -6.68 -26.75
CA GLN A 543 -2.91 -5.86 -26.96
C GLN A 543 -3.40 -5.91 -28.41
N ILE A 544 -2.50 -5.99 -29.39
CA ILE A 544 -2.86 -6.20 -30.79
C ILE A 544 -3.51 -7.58 -31.00
N GLU A 545 -2.94 -8.64 -30.39
CA GLU A 545 -3.54 -9.99 -30.44
C GLU A 545 -4.91 -10.02 -29.76
N ALA A 546 -5.08 -9.33 -28.64
CA ALA A 546 -6.37 -9.18 -27.98
C ALA A 546 -7.39 -8.46 -28.87
N ALA A 547 -6.99 -7.37 -29.53
CA ALA A 547 -7.86 -6.64 -30.46
C ALA A 547 -8.30 -7.53 -31.67
N LYS A 548 -7.38 -8.33 -32.21
CA LYS A 548 -7.69 -9.31 -33.26
C LYS A 548 -8.67 -10.39 -32.77
N TYR A 549 -8.44 -10.90 -31.55
CA TYR A 549 -9.36 -11.86 -30.91
C TYR A 549 -10.77 -11.29 -30.83
N PHE A 550 -10.95 -10.09 -30.29
CA PHE A 550 -12.25 -9.43 -30.21
C PHE A 550 -12.86 -9.17 -31.60
N GLY A 551 -12.07 -8.66 -32.53
CA GLY A 551 -12.51 -8.40 -33.91
C GLY A 551 -12.98 -9.64 -34.67
N ASN A 552 -12.66 -10.85 -34.21
CA ASN A 552 -13.15 -12.11 -34.79
C ASN A 552 -14.48 -12.58 -34.17
N LEU A 553 -14.97 -11.90 -33.13
CA LEU A 553 -16.30 -12.19 -32.56
C LEU A 553 -17.38 -11.60 -33.47
N ASN A 554 -18.39 -12.39 -33.83
CA ASN A 554 -19.43 -12.00 -34.80
C ASN A 554 -20.26 -10.78 -34.38
N TYR A 555 -20.20 -10.39 -33.13
CA TYR A 555 -20.93 -9.25 -32.58
C TYR A 555 -20.06 -8.00 -32.35
N ILE A 556 -18.82 -8.01 -32.81
CA ILE A 556 -17.93 -6.83 -32.76
C ILE A 556 -17.86 -6.16 -34.14
N ASP A 557 -18.17 -4.88 -34.18
CA ASP A 557 -17.95 -4.04 -35.37
C ASP A 557 -16.45 -3.79 -35.55
N LYS A 558 -15.86 -4.39 -36.57
CA LYS A 558 -14.43 -4.32 -36.86
C LYS A 558 -13.94 -2.91 -37.23
N ASN A 559 -14.85 -2.01 -37.52
CA ASN A 559 -14.55 -0.65 -37.97
C ASN A 559 -14.72 0.40 -36.84
N ARG A 560 -15.19 -0.01 -35.70
CA ARG A 560 -15.45 0.93 -34.58
C ARG A 560 -15.01 0.35 -33.22
#